data_c953ea134d2a62944ba89d5a848be784
#
_entry.id   c953ea134d2a62944ba89d5a848be784
#
_cell.length_a   1.000
_cell.length_b   1.000
_cell.length_c   1.000
_cell.angle_alpha   90.00
_cell.angle_beta   90.00
_cell.angle_gamma   90.00
#
_symmetry.space_group_name_H-M   'P 1'
#
loop_
_entity.id
_entity.type
_entity.pdbx_description
1 polymer ?
#
loop_
_entity_poly.entity_id
_entity_poly.type
_entity_poly.pdbx_seq_one_letter_code
_entity_poly.pdbx_strand_id
1 'polypeptide(L)'
;MTQGPVTEEEAKKIIQEWARLHDLQAGLSAFLPIIAEQGFCMEFGTKRWEGYADFEDHQITKRKFFDELHDYFDIRVEVGEEKTIAKTKMHWTYRYRPERSPRSKLIKAYLEHTWEFRRCTKTGRPFMQGHVVDVFEYEKGFRPDEEEQYDPHMDTKWKTK
;
A
#
# COMPACT_ATOMS: atom_id res chain seq x y z
N MET A 1 -23.69 11.91 -13.11
CA MET A 1 -23.18 10.91 -12.15
C MET A 1 -22.71 9.70 -12.92
N THR A 2 -21.46 9.29 -12.74
CA THR A 2 -20.89 8.17 -13.47
C THR A 2 -21.42 6.85 -12.92
N GLN A 3 -22.09 6.08 -13.78
CA GLN A 3 -22.51 4.72 -13.48
C GLN A 3 -21.61 3.77 -14.27
N GLY A 4 -21.50 2.55 -13.81
CA GLY A 4 -20.73 1.53 -14.50
C GLY A 4 -19.43 1.17 -13.78
N PRO A 5 -18.56 0.39 -14.41
CA PRO A 5 -17.34 -0.10 -13.77
C PRO A 5 -16.35 1.05 -13.50
N VAL A 6 -15.48 0.82 -12.53
CA VAL A 6 -14.33 1.69 -12.32
C VAL A 6 -13.40 1.54 -13.52
N THR A 7 -13.07 2.63 -14.18
CA THR A 7 -12.26 2.61 -15.38
C THR A 7 -10.78 2.42 -15.07
N GLU A 8 -10.00 2.06 -16.09
CA GLU A 8 -8.55 1.95 -15.96
C GLU A 8 -7.92 3.26 -15.50
N GLU A 9 -8.36 4.39 -16.09
CA GLU A 9 -7.86 5.71 -15.71
C GLU A 9 -8.16 6.04 -14.24
N GLU A 10 -9.39 5.76 -13.80
CA GLU A 10 -9.79 6.00 -12.41
C GLU A 10 -8.97 5.15 -11.44
N ALA A 11 -8.77 3.87 -11.75
CA ALA A 11 -7.95 2.97 -10.92
C ALA A 11 -6.50 3.45 -10.83
N LYS A 12 -5.91 3.84 -11.96
CA LYS A 12 -4.54 4.37 -12.00
C LYS A 12 -4.39 5.65 -11.16
N LYS A 13 -5.39 6.53 -11.23
CA LYS A 13 -5.40 7.75 -10.42
C LYS A 13 -5.39 7.44 -8.93
N ILE A 14 -6.19 6.48 -8.50
CA ILE A 14 -6.26 6.08 -7.09
C ILE A 14 -4.91 5.51 -6.66
N ILE A 15 -4.29 4.64 -7.46
CA ILE A 15 -2.98 4.06 -7.15
C ILE A 15 -1.92 5.16 -7.00
N GLN A 16 -1.89 6.11 -7.92
CA GLN A 16 -0.94 7.22 -7.90
C GLN A 16 -1.17 8.14 -6.69
N GLU A 17 -2.41 8.42 -6.35
CA GLU A 17 -2.75 9.21 -5.17
C GLU A 17 -2.37 8.47 -3.88
N TRP A 18 -2.61 7.18 -3.81
CA TRP A 18 -2.18 6.33 -2.70
C TRP A 18 -0.66 6.43 -2.50
N ALA A 19 0.12 6.32 -3.58
CA ALA A 19 1.57 6.45 -3.54
C ALA A 19 1.98 7.84 -3.00
N ARG A 20 1.38 8.88 -3.54
CA ARG A 20 1.67 10.26 -3.12
C ARG A 20 1.40 10.49 -1.64
N LEU A 21 0.26 10.03 -1.16
CA LEU A 21 -0.13 10.20 0.24
C LEU A 21 0.80 9.42 1.18
N HIS A 22 1.22 8.23 0.78
CA HIS A 22 2.20 7.47 1.57
C HIS A 22 3.57 8.13 1.59
N ASP A 23 4.03 8.65 0.45
CA ASP A 23 5.31 9.36 0.36
C ASP A 23 5.32 10.60 1.25
N LEU A 24 4.18 11.26 1.39
CA LEU A 24 4.01 12.43 2.25
C LEU A 24 3.69 12.07 3.71
N GLN A 25 3.52 10.79 4.00
CA GLN A 25 3.07 10.31 5.33
C GLN A 25 1.80 11.02 5.80
N ALA A 26 0.85 11.16 4.90
CA ALA A 26 -0.42 11.81 5.18
C ALA A 26 -1.23 11.05 6.23
N GLY A 27 -2.06 11.77 6.97
CA GLY A 27 -2.97 11.16 7.95
C GLY A 27 -4.18 10.50 7.29
N LEU A 28 -4.93 9.73 8.08
CA LEU A 28 -6.10 8.99 7.61
C LEU A 28 -7.07 9.86 6.80
N SER A 29 -7.33 11.08 7.26
CA SER A 29 -8.31 11.96 6.60
C SER A 29 -8.00 12.22 5.13
N ALA A 30 -6.72 12.23 4.75
CA ALA A 30 -6.33 12.43 3.36
C ALA A 30 -6.65 11.23 2.47
N PHE A 31 -6.71 10.03 3.05
CA PHE A 31 -7.03 8.80 2.32
C PHE A 31 -8.52 8.56 2.16
N LEU A 32 -9.37 9.18 2.98
CA LEU A 32 -10.81 8.91 2.96
C LEU A 32 -11.46 9.05 1.58
N PRO A 33 -11.05 10.01 0.73
CA PRO A 33 -11.64 10.12 -0.62
C PRO A 33 -11.35 8.94 -1.55
N ILE A 34 -10.33 8.14 -1.26
CA ILE A 34 -9.89 7.08 -2.19
C ILE A 34 -10.05 5.66 -1.62
N ILE A 35 -10.43 5.50 -0.36
CA ILE A 35 -10.62 4.18 0.25
C ILE A 35 -12.09 3.94 0.60
N ALA A 36 -12.47 2.67 0.71
CA ALA A 36 -13.84 2.28 1.04
C ALA A 36 -14.23 2.73 2.45
N GLU A 37 -15.47 3.19 2.59
CA GLU A 37 -16.02 3.51 3.92
C GLU A 37 -16.24 2.25 4.76
N GLN A 38 -16.61 1.16 4.09
CA GLN A 38 -16.91 -0.10 4.77
C GLN A 38 -16.17 -1.24 4.08
N GLY A 39 -15.66 -2.15 4.90
CA GLY A 39 -15.01 -3.34 4.39
C GLY A 39 -13.63 -3.11 3.78
N PHE A 40 -13.02 -1.94 4.01
CA PHE A 40 -11.65 -1.70 3.56
C PHE A 40 -10.71 -2.73 4.20
N CYS A 41 -9.87 -3.35 3.37
CA CYS A 41 -8.98 -4.41 3.84
C CYS A 41 -7.64 -4.39 3.10
N MET A 42 -6.57 -4.50 3.87
CA MET A 42 -5.22 -4.69 3.34
C MET A 42 -4.61 -5.95 3.91
N GLU A 43 -3.84 -6.66 3.10
CA GLU A 43 -3.11 -7.83 3.54
C GLU A 43 -1.63 -7.72 3.15
N PHE A 44 -0.77 -8.10 4.10
CA PHE A 44 0.67 -8.15 3.90
C PHE A 44 1.21 -9.35 4.70
N GLY A 45 1.58 -10.42 3.99
CA GLY A 45 2.03 -11.64 4.64
C GLY A 45 0.95 -12.25 5.52
N THR A 46 1.24 -12.37 6.81
CA THR A 46 0.30 -12.87 7.80
C THR A 46 -0.53 -11.77 8.44
N LYS A 47 -0.27 -10.51 8.09
CA LYS A 47 -0.96 -9.35 8.67
C LYS A 47 -2.15 -8.95 7.82
N ARG A 48 -3.21 -8.54 8.50
CA ARG A 48 -4.44 -8.07 7.89
C ARG A 48 -4.95 -6.86 8.67
N TRP A 49 -5.30 -5.81 7.94
CA TRP A 49 -5.87 -4.58 8.51
C TRP A 49 -7.25 -4.38 7.91
N GLU A 50 -8.26 -4.24 8.77
CA GLU A 50 -9.65 -4.08 8.34
C GLU A 50 -10.23 -2.79 8.89
N GLY A 51 -10.76 -1.96 8.02
CA GLY A 51 -11.40 -0.70 8.39
C GLY A 51 -10.43 0.42 8.71
N TYR A 52 -10.99 1.57 9.05
CA TYR A 52 -10.22 2.80 9.25
C TYR A 52 -9.31 2.75 10.47
N ALA A 53 -9.78 2.16 11.56
CA ALA A 53 -8.98 2.10 12.79
C ALA A 53 -7.70 1.28 12.57
N ASP A 54 -7.85 0.12 11.96
CA ASP A 54 -6.68 -0.72 11.63
C ASP A 54 -5.75 -0.04 10.63
N PHE A 55 -6.32 0.64 9.63
CA PHE A 55 -5.53 1.39 8.67
C PHE A 55 -4.73 2.49 9.35
N GLU A 56 -5.33 3.21 10.29
CA GLU A 56 -4.63 4.24 11.05
C GLU A 56 -3.49 3.65 11.89
N ASP A 57 -3.74 2.50 12.54
CA ASP A 57 -2.70 1.79 13.29
C ASP A 57 -1.54 1.39 12.37
N HIS A 58 -1.84 0.90 11.17
CA HIS A 58 -0.84 0.61 10.16
C HIS A 58 -0.01 1.85 9.81
N GLN A 59 -0.66 2.99 9.62
CA GLN A 59 0.05 4.23 9.28
C GLN A 59 0.93 4.71 10.44
N ILE A 60 0.49 4.51 11.68
CA ILE A 60 1.28 4.86 12.87
C ILE A 60 2.57 4.04 12.92
N THR A 61 2.50 2.74 12.63
CA THR A 61 3.70 1.89 12.63
C THR A 61 4.71 2.29 11.56
N LYS A 62 4.26 2.91 10.49
CA LYS A 62 5.13 3.38 9.40
C LYS A 62 5.83 4.72 9.71
N ARG A 63 5.46 5.42 10.74
CA ARG A 63 6.03 6.76 11.04
C ARG A 63 7.52 6.76 11.34
N LYS A 64 8.08 5.62 11.68
CA LYS A 64 9.53 5.47 11.87
C LYS A 64 10.30 5.51 10.54
N PHE A 65 9.61 5.33 9.42
CA PHE A 65 10.21 5.44 8.10
C PHE A 65 10.14 6.88 7.62
N PHE A 66 11.11 7.29 6.85
CA PHE A 66 11.13 8.63 6.25
C PHE A 66 11.79 8.59 4.88
N ASP A 67 11.68 9.67 4.13
CA ASP A 67 12.13 9.74 2.75
C ASP A 67 11.58 8.57 1.93
N GLU A 68 10.28 8.30 2.08
CA GLU A 68 9.62 7.21 1.37
C GLU A 68 9.35 7.56 -0.08
N LEU A 69 9.54 6.58 -0.95
CA LEU A 69 9.13 6.67 -2.35
C LEU A 69 8.47 5.35 -2.75
N HIS A 70 7.21 5.44 -3.17
CA HIS A 70 6.43 4.32 -3.70
C HIS A 70 6.34 4.50 -5.21
N ASP A 71 7.20 3.83 -5.96
CA ASP A 71 7.25 3.93 -7.42
C ASP A 71 6.54 2.74 -8.06
N TYR A 72 5.29 2.92 -8.45
CA TYR A 72 4.51 1.93 -9.19
C TYR A 72 4.85 2.02 -10.67
N PHE A 73 5.84 1.27 -11.11
CA PHE A 73 6.38 1.35 -12.46
C PHE A 73 5.63 0.46 -13.48
N ASP A 74 4.79 -0.46 -13.02
CA ASP A 74 3.97 -1.30 -13.90
C ASP A 74 2.58 -1.42 -13.27
N ILE A 75 1.57 -0.96 -13.98
CA ILE A 75 0.18 -0.98 -13.53
C ILE A 75 -0.66 -1.59 -14.63
N ARG A 76 -1.27 -2.76 -14.36
CA ARG A 76 -2.15 -3.45 -15.29
C ARG A 76 -3.54 -3.52 -14.67
N VAL A 77 -4.54 -3.07 -15.42
CA VAL A 77 -5.90 -2.95 -14.93
C VAL A 77 -6.83 -3.82 -15.76
N GLU A 78 -7.62 -4.63 -15.08
CA GLU A 78 -8.70 -5.42 -15.67
C GLU A 78 -10.03 -4.86 -15.17
N VAL A 79 -10.74 -4.18 -16.05
CA VAL A 79 -12.01 -3.53 -15.75
C VAL A 79 -13.12 -4.59 -15.67
N GLY A 80 -13.89 -4.58 -14.58
CA GLY A 80 -15.02 -5.48 -14.40
C GLY A 80 -16.25 -4.73 -13.89
N GLU A 81 -17.44 -5.26 -14.16
CA GLU A 81 -18.69 -4.58 -13.82
C GLU A 81 -18.89 -4.38 -12.32
N GLU A 82 -18.66 -5.40 -11.51
CA GLU A 82 -18.81 -5.32 -10.06
C GLU A 82 -17.57 -4.76 -9.39
N LYS A 83 -16.41 -5.14 -9.89
CA LYS A 83 -15.13 -4.70 -9.36
C LYS A 83 -14.09 -4.65 -10.46
N THR A 84 -13.19 -3.71 -10.33
CA THR A 84 -12.01 -3.60 -11.20
C THR A 84 -10.80 -4.07 -10.41
N ILE A 85 -9.96 -4.87 -11.03
CA ILE A 85 -8.76 -5.43 -10.41
C ILE A 85 -7.53 -4.82 -11.07
N ALA A 86 -6.56 -4.42 -10.27
CA ALA A 86 -5.25 -4.02 -10.78
C ALA A 86 -4.16 -4.92 -10.23
N LYS A 87 -3.15 -5.16 -11.06
CA LYS A 87 -1.92 -5.84 -10.70
C LYS A 87 -0.80 -4.83 -10.88
N THR A 88 0.00 -4.62 -9.84
CA THR A 88 1.07 -3.62 -9.89
C THR A 88 2.40 -4.19 -9.46
N LYS A 89 3.46 -3.57 -9.99
CA LYS A 89 4.83 -3.80 -9.55
C LYS A 89 5.36 -2.47 -9.05
N MET A 90 6.05 -2.49 -7.93
CA MET A 90 6.49 -1.28 -7.24
C MET A 90 7.90 -1.45 -6.70
N HIS A 91 8.69 -0.39 -6.81
CA HIS A 91 9.89 -0.22 -6.00
C HIS A 91 9.54 0.68 -4.82
N TRP A 92 9.85 0.23 -3.62
CA TRP A 92 9.68 1.00 -2.40
C TRP A 92 11.05 1.29 -1.81
N THR A 93 11.36 2.56 -1.63
CA THR A 93 12.58 2.98 -0.96
C THR A 93 12.20 3.80 0.26
N TYR A 94 12.93 3.61 1.34
CA TYR A 94 12.73 4.39 2.54
C TYR A 94 13.98 4.39 3.38
N ARG A 95 14.03 5.31 4.33
CA ARG A 95 15.08 5.35 5.33
C ARG A 95 14.48 5.14 6.70
N TYR A 96 15.24 4.57 7.59
CA TYR A 96 14.93 4.52 9.00
C TYR A 96 16.24 4.65 9.75
N ARG A 97 16.16 5.07 11.02
CA ARG A 97 17.33 5.13 11.87
C ARG A 97 17.28 3.94 12.83
N PRO A 98 18.22 2.99 12.70
CA PRO A 98 18.30 1.89 13.65
C PRO A 98 18.50 2.41 15.07
N GLU A 99 17.97 1.70 16.04
CA GLU A 99 18.17 2.04 17.44
C GLU A 99 19.68 2.07 17.74
N ARG A 100 20.10 3.10 18.48
CA ARG A 100 21.51 3.33 18.83
C ARG A 100 22.43 3.65 17.66
N SER A 101 21.91 3.94 16.50
CA SER A 101 22.71 4.39 15.37
C SER A 101 22.57 5.90 15.18
N PRO A 102 23.70 6.62 14.95
CA PRO A 102 23.62 8.05 14.62
C PRO A 102 23.24 8.29 13.15
N ARG A 103 23.16 7.23 12.33
CA ARG A 103 22.92 7.34 10.90
C ARG A 103 21.68 6.56 10.49
N SER A 104 20.97 7.09 9.51
CA SER A 104 19.86 6.37 8.88
C SER A 104 20.41 5.31 7.92
N LYS A 105 19.57 4.30 7.68
CA LYS A 105 19.84 3.23 6.72
C LYS A 105 18.85 3.32 5.59
N LEU A 106 19.34 3.21 4.35
CA LEU A 106 18.48 3.17 3.16
C LEU A 106 18.04 1.73 2.91
N ILE A 107 16.74 1.55 2.76
CA ILE A 107 16.14 0.26 2.42
C ILE A 107 15.52 0.36 1.03
N LYS A 108 15.67 -0.71 0.25
CA LYS A 108 15.03 -0.83 -1.06
C LYS A 108 14.34 -2.18 -1.13
N ALA A 109 13.11 -2.17 -1.60
CA ALA A 109 12.31 -3.38 -1.73
C ALA A 109 11.55 -3.37 -3.05
N TYR A 110 11.24 -4.57 -3.53
CA TYR A 110 10.39 -4.80 -4.68
C TYR A 110 9.11 -5.47 -4.20
N LEU A 111 7.96 -4.96 -4.65
CA LEU A 111 6.64 -5.48 -4.26
C LEU A 111 5.76 -5.68 -5.47
N GLU A 112 4.89 -6.69 -5.37
CA GLU A 112 3.76 -6.85 -6.30
C GLU A 112 2.48 -6.84 -5.49
N HIS A 113 1.46 -6.18 -6.04
CA HIS A 113 0.16 -6.03 -5.36
C HIS A 113 -0.97 -6.43 -6.28
N THR A 114 -2.06 -6.90 -5.67
CA THR A 114 -3.38 -7.02 -6.29
C THR A 114 -4.32 -6.05 -5.59
N TRP A 115 -5.01 -5.21 -6.37
CA TRP A 115 -5.91 -4.16 -5.89
C TRP A 115 -7.33 -4.45 -6.32
N GLU A 116 -8.29 -4.11 -5.48
CA GLU A 116 -9.70 -4.17 -5.82
C GLU A 116 -10.30 -2.77 -5.73
N PHE A 117 -11.00 -2.37 -6.80
CA PHE A 117 -11.69 -1.08 -6.87
C PHE A 117 -13.17 -1.31 -7.10
N ARG A 118 -13.99 -0.48 -6.46
CA ARG A 118 -15.44 -0.50 -6.63
C ARG A 118 -15.95 0.93 -6.74
N ARG A 119 -17.19 1.08 -7.16
CA ARG A 119 -17.86 2.38 -7.26
C ARG A 119 -18.96 2.48 -6.22
N CYS A 120 -19.03 3.61 -5.54
CA CYS A 120 -20.13 3.90 -4.63
C CYS A 120 -21.44 4.04 -5.41
N THR A 121 -22.44 3.24 -5.08
CA THR A 121 -23.73 3.26 -5.78
C THR A 121 -24.52 4.56 -5.53
N LYS A 122 -24.26 5.23 -4.41
CA LYS A 122 -24.95 6.48 -4.06
C LYS A 122 -24.35 7.70 -4.74
N THR A 123 -23.03 7.79 -4.77
CA THR A 123 -22.33 8.99 -5.25
C THR A 123 -21.67 8.83 -6.61
N GLY A 124 -21.47 7.59 -7.07
CA GLY A 124 -20.71 7.29 -8.28
C GLY A 124 -19.20 7.40 -8.10
N ARG A 125 -18.74 7.66 -6.88
CA ARG A 125 -17.31 7.83 -6.59
C ARG A 125 -16.58 6.49 -6.68
N PRO A 126 -15.46 6.40 -7.43
CA PRO A 126 -14.62 5.22 -7.38
C PRO A 126 -13.78 5.23 -6.11
N PHE A 127 -13.51 4.04 -5.58
CA PHE A 127 -12.69 3.89 -4.38
C PHE A 127 -11.95 2.56 -4.40
N MET A 128 -10.88 2.48 -3.62
CA MET A 128 -10.16 1.24 -3.40
C MET A 128 -10.82 0.46 -2.25
N GLN A 129 -11.27 -0.75 -2.54
CA GLN A 129 -11.83 -1.64 -1.52
C GLN A 129 -10.72 -2.23 -0.66
N GLY A 130 -9.57 -2.49 -1.27
CA GLY A 130 -8.42 -3.01 -0.57
C GLY A 130 -7.33 -3.49 -1.51
N HIS A 131 -6.24 -3.98 -0.93
CA HIS A 131 -5.17 -4.61 -1.69
C HIS A 131 -4.44 -5.66 -0.89
N VAL A 132 -3.76 -6.53 -1.61
CA VAL A 132 -2.93 -7.61 -1.06
C VAL A 132 -1.51 -7.43 -1.60
N VAL A 133 -0.52 -7.56 -0.73
CA VAL A 133 0.88 -7.68 -1.14
C VAL A 133 1.13 -9.14 -1.49
N ASP A 134 1.33 -9.42 -2.77
CA ASP A 134 1.55 -10.78 -3.28
C ASP A 134 3.01 -11.18 -3.23
N VAL A 135 3.92 -10.22 -3.45
CA VAL A 135 5.37 -10.45 -3.44
C VAL A 135 6.03 -9.30 -2.70
N PHE A 136 6.98 -9.63 -1.85
CA PHE A 136 7.84 -8.66 -1.17
C PHE A 136 9.26 -9.21 -1.13
N GLU A 137 10.23 -8.45 -1.67
CA GLU A 137 11.64 -8.83 -1.66
C GLU A 137 12.50 -7.60 -1.40
N TYR A 138 13.40 -7.72 -0.43
CA TYR A 138 14.43 -6.68 -0.27
C TYR A 138 15.45 -6.79 -1.40
N GLU A 139 15.89 -5.64 -1.90
CA GLU A 139 17.00 -5.59 -2.84
C GLU A 139 18.28 -5.98 -2.12
N LYS A 140 19.15 -6.75 -2.80
CA LYS A 140 20.42 -7.20 -2.23
C LYS A 140 21.27 -6.02 -1.78
N GLY A 141 21.70 -6.04 -0.53
CA GLY A 141 22.50 -4.98 0.06
C GLY A 141 21.69 -3.85 0.71
N PHE A 142 20.36 -3.88 0.59
CA PHE A 142 19.46 -2.85 1.12
C PHE A 142 18.42 -3.40 2.08
N ARG A 143 18.75 -4.48 2.79
CA ARG A 143 17.87 -5.11 3.77
C ARG A 143 18.02 -4.43 5.13
N PRO A 144 16.97 -4.36 5.94
CA PRO A 144 17.12 -3.98 7.34
C PRO A 144 17.92 -5.04 8.10
N ASP A 145 18.44 -4.68 9.25
CA ASP A 145 19.13 -5.62 10.13
C ASP A 145 18.15 -6.66 10.67
N GLU A 146 18.65 -7.83 11.13
CA GLU A 146 17.80 -8.93 11.57
C GLU A 146 16.77 -8.52 12.63
N GLU A 147 17.17 -7.67 13.58
CA GLU A 147 16.28 -7.18 14.63
C GLU A 147 15.07 -6.43 14.08
N GLU A 148 15.26 -5.69 12.99
CA GLU A 148 14.22 -4.89 12.37
C GLU A 148 13.39 -5.66 11.37
N GLN A 149 13.82 -6.86 10.97
CA GLN A 149 13.01 -7.75 10.13
C GLN A 149 11.79 -8.29 10.87
N TYR A 150 11.74 -8.15 12.19
CA TYR A 150 10.59 -8.51 13.01
C TYR A 150 9.60 -7.37 13.22
N ASP A 151 9.74 -6.30 12.46
CA ASP A 151 8.77 -5.20 12.48
C ASP A 151 7.37 -5.77 12.16
N PRO A 152 6.36 -5.50 13.01
CA PRO A 152 4.99 -5.96 12.73
C PRO A 152 4.46 -5.51 11.39
N HIS A 153 4.93 -4.37 10.88
CA HIS A 153 4.56 -3.88 9.55
C HIS A 153 5.21 -4.70 8.44
N MET A 154 6.40 -5.23 8.70
CA MET A 154 7.25 -5.88 7.70
C MET A 154 7.45 -7.35 7.98
N ASP A 155 6.39 -8.06 8.37
CA ASP A 155 6.45 -9.50 8.60
C ASP A 155 6.69 -10.23 7.28
N THR A 156 7.91 -10.73 7.09
CA THR A 156 8.31 -11.41 5.86
C THR A 156 8.40 -12.93 6.01
N LYS A 157 7.93 -13.48 7.11
CA LYS A 157 7.99 -14.94 7.34
C LYS A 157 7.27 -15.73 6.26
N TRP A 158 6.21 -15.16 5.71
CA TRP A 158 5.44 -15.80 4.65
C TRP A 158 6.21 -16.00 3.35
N LYS A 159 7.37 -15.36 3.22
CA LYS A 159 8.21 -15.45 2.04
C LYS A 159 9.32 -16.47 2.10
N THR A 160 9.52 -17.07 3.24
CA THR A 160 10.60 -18.05 3.43
C THR A 160 10.15 -19.47 3.06
N LYS A 161 9.42 -19.57 2.00
CA LYS A 161 8.98 -20.89 1.50
C LYS A 161 9.97 -21.43 0.49
#